data_19d84bf1ae29760d4f9648f06435e445
#
_entry.id   19d84bf1ae29760d4f9648f06435e445
#
_cell.length_a   1.000
_cell.length_b   1.000
_cell.length_c   1.000
_cell.angle_alpha   90.00
_cell.angle_beta   90.00
_cell.angle_gamma   90.00
#
_symmetry.space_group_name_H-M   'P 1'
#
loop_
_entity.id
_entity.type
_entity.pdbx_description
1 polymer ?
#
loop_
_entity_poly.entity_id
_entity_poly.type
_entity_poly.pdbx_seq_one_letter_code
_entity_poly.pdbx_strand_id
1 'polypeptide(L)'
;MTLRTDIQLRVTKSRNLLEVIGAGQTIAQYACITGGNVGDKEMEGDRKTPLGRFRVVFRNPESRFFLSLGLNYPDESDARRGLETGLLTPDQFNRLMRDIAEADLTDPAVQDRVWKTPLGGEIFIHGCAEGRTSTAGCVALSNPDMAELFAICAVGTPVDILP
;
A
#
# COMPACT_ATOMS: atom_id res chain seq x y z
N MET A 1 14.46 -4.78 -18.00
CA MET A 1 13.15 -5.43 -17.81
C MET A 1 12.04 -4.46 -18.11
N THR A 2 10.96 -4.95 -18.64
CA THR A 2 9.82 -4.12 -19.06
C THR A 2 8.74 -4.16 -17.99
N LEU A 3 8.12 -2.99 -17.69
CA LEU A 3 6.96 -2.92 -16.84
C LEU A 3 5.81 -3.76 -17.42
N ARG A 4 5.12 -4.49 -16.55
CA ARG A 4 4.02 -5.38 -16.92
C ARG A 4 2.69 -4.80 -16.46
N THR A 5 1.69 -4.85 -17.33
CA THR A 5 0.31 -4.44 -17.04
C THR A 5 -0.64 -5.64 -16.86
N ASP A 6 -0.13 -6.85 -17.05
CA ASP A 6 -0.87 -8.11 -17.02
C ASP A 6 -0.67 -8.89 -15.70
N ILE A 7 -0.16 -8.23 -14.68
CA ILE A 7 0.09 -8.85 -13.37
C ILE A 7 -0.77 -8.20 -12.27
N GLN A 8 -0.94 -8.97 -11.20
CA GLN A 8 -1.49 -8.49 -9.94
C GLN A 8 -0.62 -8.99 -8.79
N LEU A 9 -0.61 -8.26 -7.70
CA LEU A 9 0.08 -8.65 -6.47
C LEU A 9 -0.92 -9.18 -5.45
N ARG A 10 -0.49 -10.16 -4.68
CA ARG A 10 -1.23 -10.66 -3.52
C ARG A 10 -0.30 -10.73 -2.32
N VAL A 11 -0.66 -10.03 -1.26
CA VAL A 11 0.03 -10.11 0.03
C VAL A 11 -0.84 -10.93 0.98
N THR A 12 -0.29 -11.98 1.57
CA THR A 12 -0.95 -12.76 2.63
C THR A 12 -0.18 -12.53 3.92
N LYS A 13 -0.77 -11.76 4.83
CA LYS A 13 -0.11 -11.28 6.04
C LYS A 13 0.29 -12.42 6.97
N SER A 14 -0.61 -13.38 7.18
CA SER A 14 -0.35 -14.55 8.04
C SER A 14 0.76 -15.47 7.53
N ARG A 15 1.08 -15.38 6.24
CA ARG A 15 2.14 -16.17 5.60
C ARG A 15 3.44 -15.39 5.39
N ASN A 16 3.45 -14.08 5.67
CA ASN A 16 4.57 -13.19 5.35
C ASN A 16 5.03 -13.34 3.89
N LEU A 17 4.06 -13.34 2.97
CA LEU A 17 4.28 -13.68 1.57
C LEU A 17 3.65 -12.64 0.64
N LEU A 18 4.43 -12.20 -0.35
CA LEU A 18 3.96 -11.44 -1.51
C LEU A 18 4.10 -12.31 -2.74
N GLU A 19 3.01 -12.52 -3.48
CA GLU A 19 2.95 -13.25 -4.72
C GLU A 19 2.71 -12.32 -5.89
N VAL A 20 3.41 -12.55 -7.00
CA VAL A 20 3.11 -11.94 -8.30
C VAL A 20 2.29 -12.94 -9.10
N ILE A 21 1.11 -12.54 -9.54
CA ILE A 21 0.18 -13.38 -10.27
C ILE A 21 0.09 -12.85 -11.70
N GLY A 22 0.35 -13.73 -12.67
CA GLY A 22 0.21 -13.44 -14.09
C GLY A 22 -0.57 -14.58 -14.77
N ALA A 23 -1.53 -14.22 -15.63
CA ALA A 23 -2.39 -15.19 -16.31
C ALA A 23 -3.06 -16.21 -15.34
N GLY A 24 -3.46 -15.74 -14.15
CA GLY A 24 -4.10 -16.58 -13.13
C GLY A 24 -3.18 -17.53 -12.36
N GLN A 25 -1.87 -17.44 -12.56
CA GLN A 25 -0.89 -18.29 -11.90
C GLN A 25 0.14 -17.45 -11.15
N THR A 26 0.66 -17.98 -10.04
CA THR A 26 1.78 -17.37 -9.33
C THR A 26 3.06 -17.55 -10.14
N ILE A 27 3.65 -16.43 -10.57
CA ILE A 27 4.86 -16.42 -11.40
C ILE A 27 6.12 -16.03 -10.60
N ALA A 28 5.95 -15.40 -9.42
CA ALA A 28 7.04 -15.11 -8.49
C ALA A 28 6.48 -15.01 -7.07
N GLN A 29 7.34 -15.25 -6.08
CA GLN A 29 7.03 -15.17 -4.65
C GLN A 29 8.19 -14.52 -3.91
N TYR A 30 7.87 -13.65 -2.96
CA TYR A 30 8.85 -12.97 -2.11
C TYR A 30 8.42 -13.02 -0.65
N ALA A 31 9.37 -13.29 0.23
CA ALA A 31 9.14 -13.11 1.65
C ALA A 31 8.92 -11.62 1.95
N CYS A 32 7.96 -11.31 2.80
CA CYS A 32 7.71 -9.94 3.22
C CYS A 32 7.41 -9.87 4.71
N ILE A 33 7.54 -8.66 5.26
CA ILE A 33 7.05 -8.31 6.59
C ILE A 33 5.98 -7.24 6.45
N THR A 34 5.06 -7.19 7.39
CA THR A 34 3.94 -6.25 7.41
C THR A 34 3.85 -5.54 8.77
N GLY A 35 2.80 -4.77 8.99
CA GLY A 35 2.57 -4.07 10.25
C GLY A 35 2.62 -5.01 11.46
N GLY A 36 3.12 -4.50 12.58
CA GLY A 36 3.34 -5.29 13.81
C GLY A 36 2.07 -5.76 14.49
N ASN A 37 0.91 -5.17 14.16
CA ASN A 37 -0.39 -5.55 14.71
C ASN A 37 -1.25 -6.21 13.64
N VAL A 38 -2.03 -7.21 14.06
CA VAL A 38 -2.95 -7.95 13.19
C VAL A 38 -4.24 -7.16 12.94
N GLY A 39 -4.96 -7.52 11.89
CA GLY A 39 -6.25 -6.93 11.54
C GLY A 39 -6.13 -5.87 10.46
N ASP A 40 -7.26 -5.26 10.13
CA ASP A 40 -7.34 -4.21 9.13
C ASP A 40 -6.91 -2.86 9.71
N LYS A 41 -6.21 -2.07 8.90
CA LYS A 41 -5.84 -0.71 9.27
C LYS A 41 -7.08 0.18 9.36
N GLU A 42 -7.21 0.90 10.47
CA GLU A 42 -8.35 1.76 10.74
C GLU A 42 -7.95 3.21 11.01
N MET A 43 -6.77 3.44 11.58
CA MET A 43 -6.33 4.77 11.99
C MET A 43 -4.82 4.94 11.95
N GLU A 44 -4.40 6.19 11.97
CA GLU A 44 -2.98 6.54 12.09
C GLU A 44 -2.37 5.93 13.36
N GLY A 45 -1.18 5.36 13.22
CA GLY A 45 -0.41 4.83 14.35
C GLY A 45 -0.85 3.46 14.88
N ASP A 46 -1.84 2.80 14.28
CA ASP A 46 -2.31 1.48 14.71
C ASP A 46 -1.35 0.32 14.38
N ARG A 47 -0.31 0.59 13.61
CA ARG A 47 0.71 -0.39 13.17
C ARG A 47 0.10 -1.59 12.42
N LYS A 48 -0.97 -1.38 11.71
CA LYS A 48 -1.64 -2.40 10.90
C LYS A 48 -1.42 -2.14 9.42
N THR A 49 -1.21 -3.19 8.65
CA THR A 49 -1.29 -3.14 7.18
C THR A 49 -2.75 -3.30 6.78
N PRO A 50 -3.29 -2.42 5.91
CA PRO A 50 -4.70 -2.50 5.52
C PRO A 50 -5.01 -3.82 4.80
N LEU A 51 -6.23 -4.30 4.98
CA LEU A 51 -6.80 -5.41 4.23
C LEU A 51 -7.68 -4.88 3.10
N GLY A 52 -7.72 -5.58 1.99
CA GLY A 52 -8.60 -5.24 0.89
C GLY A 52 -7.90 -5.22 -0.45
N ARG A 53 -8.57 -4.60 -1.41
CA ARG A 53 -8.09 -4.47 -2.78
C ARG A 53 -7.64 -3.05 -3.06
N PHE A 54 -6.35 -2.92 -3.35
CA PHE A 54 -5.68 -1.64 -3.65
C PHE A 54 -5.06 -1.68 -5.05
N ARG A 55 -4.38 -0.60 -5.41
CA ARG A 55 -3.55 -0.54 -6.61
C ARG A 55 -2.32 0.31 -6.35
N VAL A 56 -1.28 0.06 -7.12
CA VAL A 56 -0.09 0.92 -7.15
C VAL A 56 -0.46 2.24 -7.82
N VAL A 57 -0.22 3.35 -7.13
CA VAL A 57 -0.50 4.70 -7.63
C VAL A 57 0.77 5.54 -7.81
N PHE A 58 1.88 5.08 -7.26
CA PHE A 58 3.12 5.84 -7.25
C PHE A 58 4.34 4.91 -7.23
N ARG A 59 5.37 5.27 -7.98
CA ARG A 59 6.66 4.56 -8.03
C ARG A 59 7.77 5.52 -7.63
N ASN A 60 8.55 5.18 -6.60
CA ASN A 60 9.65 6.01 -6.14
C ASN A 60 10.98 5.24 -6.23
N PRO A 61 11.84 5.58 -7.21
CA PRO A 61 13.16 4.97 -7.34
C PRO A 61 14.21 5.58 -6.37
N GLU A 62 13.86 6.65 -5.67
CA GLU A 62 14.73 7.37 -4.73
C GLU A 62 14.17 7.35 -3.30
N SER A 63 13.53 6.24 -2.93
CA SER A 63 12.97 6.06 -1.61
C SER A 63 14.06 5.91 -0.54
N ARG A 64 13.84 6.49 0.64
CA ARG A 64 14.69 6.23 1.83
C ARG A 64 14.70 4.75 2.23
N PHE A 65 13.78 3.96 1.73
CA PHE A 65 13.69 2.51 1.89
C PHE A 65 14.10 1.76 0.63
N PHE A 66 15.10 2.26 -0.08
CA PHE A 66 15.65 1.75 -1.33
C PHE A 66 14.74 2.05 -2.52
N LEU A 67 13.69 1.28 -2.74
CA LEU A 67 12.67 1.47 -3.78
C LEU A 67 11.30 1.36 -3.13
N SER A 68 10.30 2.09 -3.63
CA SER A 68 8.94 1.96 -3.11
C SER A 68 7.86 2.11 -4.15
N LEU A 69 6.76 1.39 -3.89
CA LEU A 69 5.50 1.44 -4.63
C LEU A 69 4.42 1.92 -3.66
N GLY A 70 3.82 3.05 -3.93
CA GLY A 70 2.75 3.61 -3.09
C GLY A 70 1.40 3.02 -3.46
N LEU A 71 0.58 2.72 -2.44
CA LEU A 71 -0.78 2.20 -2.59
C LEU A 71 -1.83 3.29 -2.34
N ASN A 72 -3.02 3.10 -2.92
CA ASN A 72 -4.15 4.02 -2.78
C ASN A 72 -4.94 3.83 -1.47
N TYR A 73 -4.24 3.69 -0.33
CA TYR A 73 -4.85 3.75 0.98
C TYR A 73 -4.67 5.17 1.57
N PRO A 74 -5.68 5.79 2.20
CA PRO A 74 -7.07 5.32 2.31
C PRO A 74 -7.83 5.47 1.00
N ASP A 75 -8.76 4.56 0.74
CA ASP A 75 -9.71 4.63 -0.36
C ASP A 75 -11.10 5.14 0.12
N GLU A 76 -12.09 5.15 -0.79
CA GLU A 76 -13.46 5.58 -0.44
C GLU A 76 -14.09 4.74 0.68
N SER A 77 -13.83 3.44 0.69
CA SER A 77 -14.35 2.53 1.71
C SER A 77 -13.79 2.87 3.09
N ASP A 78 -12.51 3.17 3.17
CA ASP A 78 -11.84 3.60 4.39
C ASP A 78 -12.39 4.95 4.88
N ALA A 79 -12.59 5.88 3.97
CA ALA A 79 -13.18 7.19 4.28
C ALA A 79 -14.61 7.06 4.85
N ARG A 80 -15.45 6.20 4.25
CA ARG A 80 -16.82 5.93 4.75
C ARG A 80 -16.79 5.32 6.13
N ARG A 81 -15.94 4.34 6.37
CA ARG A 81 -15.75 3.74 7.70
C ARG A 81 -15.30 4.81 8.72
N GLY A 82 -14.36 5.67 8.34
CA GLY A 82 -13.89 6.76 9.21
C GLY A 82 -15.00 7.73 9.62
N LEU A 83 -15.93 8.04 8.69
CA LEU A 83 -17.11 8.84 9.00
C LEU A 83 -18.07 8.10 9.93
N GLU A 84 -18.40 6.85 9.64
CA GLU A 84 -19.33 6.02 10.42
C GLU A 84 -18.84 5.81 11.85
N THR A 85 -17.55 5.64 12.07
CA THR A 85 -16.95 5.44 13.38
C THR A 85 -16.67 6.75 14.14
N GLY A 86 -16.90 7.90 13.51
CA GLY A 86 -16.62 9.22 14.10
C GLY A 86 -15.15 9.61 14.11
N LEU A 87 -14.27 8.85 13.45
CA LEU A 87 -12.85 9.17 13.30
C LEU A 87 -12.66 10.40 12.41
N LEU A 88 -13.48 10.54 11.37
CA LEU A 88 -13.54 11.71 10.50
C LEU A 88 -14.79 12.53 10.83
N THR A 89 -14.63 13.86 10.86
CA THR A 89 -15.77 14.77 10.81
C THR A 89 -16.39 14.77 9.41
N PRO A 90 -17.66 15.20 9.22
CA PRO A 90 -18.26 15.33 7.90
C PRO A 90 -17.43 16.22 6.95
N ASP A 91 -16.82 17.29 7.44
CA ASP A 91 -15.96 18.16 6.62
C ASP A 91 -14.67 17.47 6.20
N GLN A 92 -14.03 16.72 7.10
CA GLN A 92 -12.85 15.92 6.78
C GLN A 92 -13.18 14.83 5.75
N PHE A 93 -14.29 14.14 5.93
CA PHE A 93 -14.79 13.15 4.98
C PHE A 93 -15.00 13.74 3.58
N ASN A 94 -15.73 14.86 3.49
CA ASN A 94 -16.04 15.50 2.21
C ASN A 94 -14.76 15.97 1.50
N ARG A 95 -13.79 16.51 2.23
CA ARG A 95 -12.49 16.89 1.65
C ARG A 95 -11.72 15.69 1.15
N LEU A 96 -11.63 14.65 1.96
CA LEU A 96 -10.91 13.42 1.58
C LEU A 96 -11.53 12.76 0.36
N MET A 97 -12.86 12.67 0.28
CA MET A 97 -13.56 12.09 -0.87
C MET A 97 -13.28 12.87 -2.17
N ARG A 98 -13.21 14.21 -2.11
CA ARG A 98 -12.81 15.03 -3.27
C ARG A 98 -11.36 14.76 -3.67
N ASP A 99 -10.46 14.74 -2.70
CA ASP A 99 -9.03 14.50 -2.95
C ASP A 99 -8.80 13.10 -3.54
N ILE A 100 -9.50 12.06 -3.06
CA ILE A 100 -9.45 10.72 -3.63
C ILE A 100 -9.98 10.69 -5.07
N ALA A 101 -11.09 11.37 -5.35
CA ALA A 101 -11.72 11.37 -6.68
C ALA A 101 -10.88 12.13 -7.73
N GLU A 102 -10.21 13.21 -7.32
CA GLU A 102 -9.41 14.07 -8.20
C GLU A 102 -7.92 13.66 -8.23
N ALA A 103 -7.54 12.67 -7.43
CA ALA A 103 -6.16 12.43 -7.06
C ALA A 103 -5.28 12.01 -8.24
N ASP A 104 -4.38 12.89 -8.61
CA ASP A 104 -3.09 12.51 -9.15
C ASP A 104 -2.12 12.30 -7.98
N LEU A 105 -2.00 11.07 -7.50
CA LEU A 105 -1.09 10.72 -6.41
C LEU A 105 0.40 10.72 -6.81
N THR A 106 0.72 11.20 -8.01
CA THR A 106 2.08 11.57 -8.38
C THR A 106 2.42 12.99 -7.91
N ASP A 107 1.41 13.82 -7.60
CA ASP A 107 1.60 15.16 -7.05
C ASP A 107 1.80 15.12 -5.51
N PRO A 108 2.96 15.55 -4.98
CA PRO A 108 3.22 15.55 -3.54
C PRO A 108 2.19 16.33 -2.70
N ALA A 109 1.60 17.39 -3.25
CA ALA A 109 0.59 18.17 -2.54
C ALA A 109 -0.72 17.39 -2.38
N VAL A 110 -1.08 16.57 -3.36
CA VAL A 110 -2.23 15.67 -3.30
C VAL A 110 -1.95 14.52 -2.33
N GLN A 111 -0.75 13.92 -2.39
CA GLN A 111 -0.33 12.88 -1.47
C GLN A 111 -0.48 13.34 -0.02
N ASP A 112 0.00 14.53 0.31
CA ASP A 112 -0.08 15.08 1.66
C ASP A 112 -1.54 15.18 2.15
N ARG A 113 -2.46 15.62 1.30
CA ARG A 113 -3.87 15.72 1.70
C ARG A 113 -4.54 14.37 1.91
N VAL A 114 -4.23 13.38 1.08
CA VAL A 114 -4.84 12.04 1.16
C VAL A 114 -4.20 11.21 2.27
N TRP A 115 -2.89 11.30 2.45
CA TRP A 115 -2.16 10.42 3.38
C TRP A 115 -2.05 10.96 4.81
N LYS A 116 -2.22 12.27 5.01
CA LYS A 116 -2.15 12.91 6.35
C LYS A 116 -3.52 13.17 6.92
N THR A 117 -4.29 12.10 7.15
CA THR A 117 -5.60 12.14 7.77
C THR A 117 -5.61 11.24 9.02
N PRO A 118 -6.63 11.33 9.90
CA PRO A 118 -6.75 10.42 11.03
C PRO A 118 -6.80 8.93 10.66
N LEU A 119 -7.12 8.59 9.41
CA LEU A 119 -7.08 7.21 8.90
C LEU A 119 -5.64 6.70 8.70
N GLY A 120 -4.67 7.60 8.65
CA GLY A 120 -3.31 7.30 8.24
C GLY A 120 -3.15 7.28 6.72
N GLY A 121 -1.97 6.90 6.28
CA GLY A 121 -1.62 6.85 4.86
C GLY A 121 -0.18 6.38 4.70
N GLU A 122 0.43 6.69 3.56
CA GLU A 122 1.81 6.31 3.25
C GLU A 122 2.02 4.80 3.37
N ILE A 123 1.07 4.03 2.86
CA ILE A 123 1.20 2.58 2.76
C ILE A 123 1.94 2.25 1.47
N PHE A 124 3.15 1.74 1.63
CA PHE A 124 4.04 1.39 0.53
C PHE A 124 4.41 -0.09 0.56
N ILE A 125 4.74 -0.64 -0.61
CA ILE A 125 5.58 -1.82 -0.74
C ILE A 125 6.99 -1.31 -0.98
N HIS A 126 7.96 -1.63 -0.11
CA HIS A 126 9.30 -1.07 -0.17
C HIS A 126 10.39 -2.07 0.22
N GLY A 127 11.65 -1.68 0.05
CA GLY A 127 12.80 -2.47 0.45
C GLY A 127 13.16 -2.36 1.93
N CYS A 128 14.39 -2.70 2.26
CA CYS A 128 14.96 -2.58 3.60
C CYS A 128 14.28 -3.43 4.69
N ALA A 129 13.79 -4.62 4.32
CA ALA A 129 13.25 -5.56 5.31
C ALA A 129 14.32 -6.25 6.15
N GLU A 130 15.56 -6.25 5.71
CA GLU A 130 16.65 -6.97 6.36
C GLU A 130 16.85 -6.49 7.82
N GLY A 131 16.89 -7.46 8.74
CA GLY A 131 17.08 -7.20 10.18
C GLY A 131 15.84 -6.65 10.89
N ARG A 132 14.69 -6.58 10.22
CA ARG A 132 13.43 -6.11 10.77
C ARG A 132 12.42 -7.25 10.89
N THR A 133 11.54 -7.17 11.90
CA THR A 133 10.49 -8.16 12.12
C THR A 133 9.10 -7.65 11.78
N SER A 134 8.92 -6.33 11.71
CA SER A 134 7.64 -5.69 11.39
C SER A 134 7.84 -4.27 10.88
N THR A 135 6.77 -3.68 10.38
CA THR A 135 6.69 -2.28 9.93
C THR A 135 5.63 -1.51 10.74
N ALA A 136 5.48 -0.24 10.45
CA ALA A 136 4.38 0.57 10.99
C ALA A 136 3.07 0.43 10.20
N GLY A 137 3.06 -0.39 9.14
CA GLY A 137 1.90 -0.64 8.28
C GLY A 137 2.25 -0.95 6.82
N CYS A 138 3.45 -0.63 6.37
CA CYS A 138 3.93 -0.95 5.03
C CYS A 138 4.18 -2.47 4.86
N VAL A 139 4.34 -2.87 3.61
CA VAL A 139 4.83 -4.19 3.21
C VAL A 139 6.29 -4.03 2.82
N ALA A 140 7.21 -4.70 3.51
CA ALA A 140 8.63 -4.58 3.23
C ALA A 140 9.24 -5.90 2.76
N LEU A 141 10.10 -5.81 1.73
CA LEU A 141 10.85 -6.91 1.13
C LEU A 141 12.34 -6.68 1.35
N SER A 142 13.14 -7.73 1.10
CA SER A 142 14.58 -7.57 0.94
C SER A 142 14.88 -6.64 -0.25
N ASN A 143 16.04 -5.98 -0.24
CA ASN A 143 16.40 -5.09 -1.35
C ASN A 143 16.52 -5.84 -2.69
N PRO A 144 17.11 -7.04 -2.77
CA PRO A 144 17.12 -7.80 -4.02
C PRO A 144 15.71 -8.12 -4.55
N ASP A 145 14.81 -8.60 -3.68
CA ASP A 145 13.44 -8.93 -4.06
C ASP A 145 12.67 -7.67 -4.49
N MET A 146 12.86 -6.57 -3.76
CA MET A 146 12.22 -5.30 -4.12
C MET A 146 12.70 -4.77 -5.47
N ALA A 147 13.98 -4.95 -5.81
CA ALA A 147 14.51 -4.56 -7.12
C ALA A 147 13.84 -5.35 -8.26
N GLU A 148 13.64 -6.66 -8.08
CA GLU A 148 12.93 -7.48 -9.06
C GLU A 148 11.47 -7.06 -9.21
N LEU A 149 10.76 -6.89 -8.11
CA LEU A 149 9.36 -6.47 -8.12
C LEU A 149 9.18 -5.09 -8.75
N PHE A 150 10.02 -4.13 -8.35
CA PHE A 150 9.96 -2.76 -8.87
C PHE A 150 10.19 -2.72 -10.37
N ALA A 151 11.07 -3.56 -10.91
CA ALA A 151 11.39 -3.59 -12.33
C ALA A 151 10.19 -3.98 -13.21
N ILE A 152 9.24 -4.74 -12.70
CA ILE A 152 8.09 -5.24 -13.47
C ILE A 152 6.76 -4.57 -13.11
N CYS A 153 6.64 -3.96 -11.92
CA CYS A 153 5.38 -3.46 -11.40
C CYS A 153 5.07 -2.04 -11.89
N ALA A 154 4.04 -1.90 -12.71
CA ALA A 154 3.58 -0.61 -13.24
C ALA A 154 2.62 0.10 -12.27
N VAL A 155 2.47 1.43 -12.42
CA VAL A 155 1.33 2.17 -11.85
C VAL A 155 0.04 1.57 -12.42
N GLY A 156 -0.96 1.38 -11.55
CA GLY A 156 -2.22 0.71 -11.88
C GLY A 156 -2.25 -0.78 -11.53
N THR A 157 -1.10 -1.40 -11.19
CA THR A 157 -1.06 -2.81 -10.79
C THR A 157 -1.98 -3.05 -9.60
N PRO A 158 -2.96 -4.00 -9.70
CA PRO A 158 -3.80 -4.37 -8.57
C PRO A 158 -3.01 -5.05 -7.46
N VAL A 159 -3.39 -4.79 -6.22
CA VAL A 159 -2.76 -5.36 -5.03
C VAL A 159 -3.85 -5.82 -4.06
N ASP A 160 -3.99 -7.13 -3.89
CA ASP A 160 -4.86 -7.72 -2.87
C ASP A 160 -4.04 -7.95 -1.60
N ILE A 161 -4.53 -7.45 -0.46
CA ILE A 161 -3.93 -7.70 0.85
C ILE A 161 -4.92 -8.50 1.68
N LEU A 162 -4.51 -9.71 2.03
CA LEU A 162 -5.30 -10.71 2.76
C LEU A 162 -4.76 -10.91 4.18
N PRO A 163 -5.61 -11.39 5.12
CA PRO A 163 -5.21 -11.71 6.48
C PRO A 163 -4.05 -12.69 6.59
#